data_0c3e62d612746dca68cc588a8e3481d1
#
_entry.id   0c3e62d612746dca68cc588a8e3481d1
#
_cell.length_a   1.000
_cell.length_b   1.000
_cell.length_c   1.000
_cell.angle_alpha   90.00
_cell.angle_beta   90.00
_cell.angle_gamma   90.00
#
_symmetry.space_group_name_H-M   'P 1'
#
loop_
_entity.id
_entity.type
_entity.pdbx_description
1 polymer ?
#
loop_
_entity_poly.entity_id
_entity_poly.type
_entity_poly.pdbx_seq_one_letter_code
_entity_poly.pdbx_strand_id
1 'polypeptide(L)'
;MNKTLTVRQFAGVKRIAQNVNPLVVKKNKIAAKIDELNAEYNALTEEIEGHEMGVKALTGGLTSEDLVVKKVEDTGKADKDGKPVKVTKYEPKAGIVVFNEEANVYEIHVEEPAIDNVAPETVDDAEKAPEVEVKAEGDSPFPNNLPY
;
A
#
# COMPACT_ATOMS: atom_id res chain seq x y z
N MET A 1 -44.11 7.41 17.81
CA MET A 1 -44.45 6.25 18.67
C MET A 1 -43.78 6.40 20.02
N ASN A 2 -44.54 6.48 21.11
CA ASN A 2 -43.94 6.50 22.45
C ASN A 2 -43.80 5.07 22.95
N LYS A 3 -42.56 4.63 23.20
CA LYS A 3 -42.30 3.30 23.80
C LYS A 3 -42.06 3.49 25.30
N THR A 4 -42.73 2.70 26.12
CA THR A 4 -42.59 2.72 27.60
C THR A 4 -41.78 1.50 28.03
N LEU A 5 -40.86 1.71 28.96
CA LEU A 5 -40.04 0.62 29.58
C LEU A 5 -40.47 0.46 31.03
N THR A 6 -40.61 -0.76 31.49
CA THR A 6 -40.76 -1.07 32.91
C THR A 6 -39.47 -0.76 33.67
N VAL A 7 -39.57 -0.53 34.98
CA VAL A 7 -38.40 -0.28 35.87
C VAL A 7 -37.32 -1.37 35.72
N ARG A 8 -37.78 -2.63 35.60
CA ARG A 8 -36.84 -3.76 35.43
C ARG A 8 -36.13 -3.74 34.07
N GLN A 9 -36.84 -3.39 33.00
CA GLN A 9 -36.25 -3.26 31.67
C GLN A 9 -35.25 -2.11 31.64
N PHE A 10 -35.58 -0.97 32.27
CA PHE A 10 -34.65 0.16 32.32
C PHE A 10 -33.40 -0.13 33.17
N ALA A 11 -33.51 -0.91 34.25
CA ALA A 11 -32.37 -1.40 35.00
C ALA A 11 -31.42 -2.27 34.13
N GLY A 12 -32.00 -3.08 33.22
CA GLY A 12 -31.25 -3.83 32.23
C GLY A 12 -30.48 -2.91 31.26
N VAL A 13 -31.15 -1.87 30.75
CA VAL A 13 -30.52 -0.86 29.88
C VAL A 13 -29.34 -0.16 30.56
N LYS A 14 -29.50 0.22 31.84
CA LYS A 14 -28.38 0.82 32.62
C LYS A 14 -27.17 -0.11 32.71
N ARG A 15 -27.40 -1.41 32.96
CA ARG A 15 -26.32 -2.39 33.02
C ARG A 15 -25.59 -2.55 31.70
N ILE A 16 -26.36 -2.58 30.60
CA ILE A 16 -25.77 -2.61 29.25
C ILE A 16 -24.96 -1.34 28.99
N ALA A 17 -25.46 -0.17 29.31
CA ALA A 17 -24.76 1.09 29.14
C ALA A 17 -23.43 1.13 29.93
N GLN A 18 -23.41 0.59 31.14
CA GLN A 18 -22.19 0.46 31.95
C GLN A 18 -21.13 -0.44 31.28
N ASN A 19 -21.54 -1.47 30.56
CA ASN A 19 -20.62 -2.35 29.84
C ASN A 19 -20.19 -1.77 28.47
N VAL A 20 -21.07 -1.05 27.80
CA VAL A 20 -20.82 -0.47 26.47
C VAL A 20 -19.91 0.76 26.54
N ASN A 21 -20.08 1.63 27.52
CA ASN A 21 -19.30 2.85 27.64
C ASN A 21 -17.77 2.61 27.62
N PRO A 22 -17.19 1.69 28.38
CA PRO A 22 -15.75 1.43 28.33
C PRO A 22 -15.28 0.92 26.95
N LEU A 23 -16.13 0.17 26.25
CA LEU A 23 -15.83 -0.33 24.91
C LEU A 23 -15.83 0.80 23.89
N VAL A 24 -16.77 1.73 23.99
CA VAL A 24 -16.80 2.95 23.15
C VAL A 24 -15.55 3.79 23.37
N VAL A 25 -15.15 3.99 24.62
CA VAL A 25 -13.90 4.72 24.94
C VAL A 25 -12.67 4.04 24.34
N LYS A 26 -12.58 2.70 24.44
CA LYS A 26 -11.49 1.94 23.82
C LYS A 26 -11.52 2.07 22.30
N LYS A 27 -12.69 1.94 21.70
CA LYS A 27 -12.86 2.11 20.24
C LYS A 27 -12.35 3.46 19.77
N ASN A 28 -12.76 4.54 20.46
CA ASN A 28 -12.37 5.89 20.10
C ASN A 28 -10.84 6.11 20.24
N LYS A 29 -10.22 5.54 21.28
CA LYS A 29 -8.77 5.59 21.43
C LYS A 29 -8.02 4.85 20.29
N ILE A 30 -8.56 3.72 19.86
CA ILE A 30 -7.97 2.97 18.73
C ILE A 30 -8.16 3.77 17.43
N ALA A 31 -9.32 4.37 17.21
CA ALA A 31 -9.56 5.23 16.05
C ALA A 31 -8.56 6.39 15.99
N ALA A 32 -8.35 7.09 17.09
CA ALA A 32 -7.36 8.17 17.15
C ALA A 32 -5.93 7.70 16.83
N LYS A 33 -5.54 6.50 17.31
CA LYS A 33 -4.24 5.92 16.95
C LYS A 33 -4.13 5.55 15.47
N ILE A 34 -5.22 5.08 14.87
CA ILE A 34 -5.24 4.77 13.44
C ILE A 34 -5.04 6.07 12.64
N ASP A 35 -5.70 7.16 13.03
CA ASP A 35 -5.54 8.45 12.37
C ASP A 35 -4.11 8.98 12.50
N GLU A 36 -3.50 8.86 13.67
CA GLU A 36 -2.10 9.23 13.92
C GLU A 36 -1.14 8.41 13.04
N LEU A 37 -1.29 7.08 13.03
CA LEU A 37 -0.47 6.19 12.19
C LEU A 37 -0.65 6.44 10.69
N ASN A 38 -1.85 6.76 10.26
CA ASN A 38 -2.11 7.13 8.87
C ASN A 38 -1.41 8.45 8.49
N ALA A 39 -1.39 9.43 9.41
CA ALA A 39 -0.68 10.67 9.19
C ALA A 39 0.84 10.44 9.09
N GLU A 40 1.41 9.61 9.97
CA GLU A 40 2.82 9.22 9.91
C GLU A 40 3.15 8.46 8.61
N TYR A 41 2.29 7.51 8.22
CA TYR A 41 2.46 6.77 6.97
C TYR A 41 2.48 7.68 5.74
N ASN A 42 1.56 8.63 5.68
CA ASN A 42 1.51 9.59 4.58
C ASN A 42 2.75 10.50 4.55
N ALA A 43 3.19 10.98 5.71
CA ALA A 43 4.40 11.80 5.81
C ALA A 43 5.66 11.04 5.35
N LEU A 44 5.81 9.77 5.75
CA LEU A 44 6.91 8.92 5.31
C LEU A 44 6.83 8.63 3.80
N THR A 45 5.64 8.45 3.27
CA THR A 45 5.44 8.24 1.82
C THR A 45 5.89 9.47 1.03
N GLU A 46 5.49 10.67 1.46
CA GLU A 46 5.91 11.93 0.83
C GLU A 46 7.43 12.12 0.93
N GLU A 47 8.03 11.77 2.05
CA GLU A 47 9.48 11.86 2.24
C GLU A 47 10.23 10.90 1.29
N ILE A 48 9.77 9.65 1.19
CA ILE A 48 10.32 8.67 0.25
C ILE A 48 10.19 9.16 -1.19
N GLU A 49 9.01 9.64 -1.58
CA GLU A 49 8.78 10.18 -2.93
C GLU A 49 9.68 11.38 -3.22
N GLY A 50 9.90 12.25 -2.23
CA GLY A 50 10.81 13.37 -2.35
C GLY A 50 12.26 12.94 -2.62
N HIS A 51 12.75 11.92 -1.94
CA HIS A 51 14.08 11.35 -2.17
C HIS A 51 14.17 10.65 -3.54
N GLU A 52 13.14 9.87 -3.90
CA GLU A 52 13.12 9.14 -5.17
C GLU A 52 12.95 10.05 -6.40
N MET A 53 12.42 11.24 -6.24
CA MET A 53 12.23 12.18 -7.35
C MET A 53 13.55 12.50 -8.05
N GLY A 54 14.63 12.68 -7.28
CA GLY A 54 15.96 12.92 -7.83
C GLY A 54 16.49 11.73 -8.64
N VAL A 55 16.31 10.53 -8.14
CA VAL A 55 16.72 9.29 -8.81
C VAL A 55 15.93 9.09 -10.10
N LYS A 56 14.62 9.27 -10.06
CA LYS A 56 13.75 9.16 -11.25
C LYS A 56 14.11 10.18 -12.32
N ALA A 57 14.45 11.41 -11.93
CA ALA A 57 14.87 12.45 -12.87
C ALA A 57 16.20 12.11 -13.58
N LEU A 58 17.15 11.50 -12.87
CA LEU A 58 18.43 11.08 -13.42
C LEU A 58 18.35 9.83 -14.29
N THR A 59 17.42 8.95 -14.02
CA THR A 59 17.35 7.59 -14.60
C THR A 59 16.22 7.39 -15.60
N GLY A 60 15.36 8.40 -15.76
CA GLY A 60 14.20 8.30 -16.63
C GLY A 60 13.04 7.53 -16.03
N GLY A 61 12.96 7.43 -14.70
CA GLY A 61 11.81 6.87 -14.00
C GLY A 61 12.08 5.65 -13.10
N LEU A 62 13.34 5.22 -12.99
CA LEU A 62 13.73 4.14 -12.08
C LEU A 62 13.82 4.64 -10.63
N THR A 63 13.59 3.74 -9.69
CA THR A 63 13.73 4.01 -8.25
C THR A 63 15.10 3.60 -7.73
N SER A 64 15.45 4.02 -6.53
CA SER A 64 16.69 3.61 -5.88
C SER A 64 16.75 2.08 -5.67
N GLU A 65 15.61 1.44 -5.39
CA GLU A 65 15.51 -0.01 -5.23
C GLU A 65 15.76 -0.78 -6.54
N ASP A 66 15.48 -0.15 -7.69
CA ASP A 66 15.75 -0.76 -9.00
C ASP A 66 17.25 -0.79 -9.31
N LEU A 67 18.01 0.14 -8.75
CA LEU A 67 19.43 0.36 -9.06
C LEU A 67 20.40 -0.20 -8.05
N VAL A 68 20.00 -0.29 -6.78
CA VAL A 68 20.88 -0.59 -5.66
C VAL A 68 20.33 -1.73 -4.81
N VAL A 69 21.21 -2.63 -4.40
CA VAL A 69 20.90 -3.74 -3.49
C VAL A 69 21.53 -3.48 -2.13
N LYS A 70 20.71 -3.61 -1.09
CA LYS A 70 21.18 -3.57 0.30
C LYS A 70 21.74 -4.92 0.70
N LYS A 71 23.03 -4.98 1.05
CA LYS A 71 23.68 -6.15 1.61
C LYS A 71 24.01 -5.91 3.08
N VAL A 72 23.73 -6.90 3.89
CA VAL A 72 24.10 -6.89 5.31
C VAL A 72 25.21 -7.90 5.50
N GLU A 73 26.40 -7.41 5.79
CA GLU A 73 27.59 -8.25 6.04
C GLU A 73 27.88 -8.29 7.53
N ASP A 74 28.28 -9.47 8.00
CA ASP A 74 28.78 -9.64 9.36
C ASP A 74 30.27 -9.23 9.37
N THR A 75 30.63 -8.28 10.21
CA THR A 75 32.02 -7.80 10.28
C THR A 75 32.97 -8.77 11.00
N GLY A 76 32.44 -9.87 11.55
CA GLY A 76 33.20 -10.79 12.38
C GLY A 76 33.63 -10.20 13.72
N LYS A 77 33.21 -8.96 14.04
CA LYS A 77 33.48 -8.32 15.31
C LYS A 77 32.23 -8.41 16.20
N ALA A 78 32.43 -8.62 17.49
CA ALA A 78 31.38 -8.57 18.47
C ALA A 78 31.34 -7.18 19.14
N ASP A 79 30.14 -6.69 19.41
CA ASP A 79 29.92 -5.49 20.21
C ASP A 79 30.24 -5.78 21.69
N LYS A 80 30.26 -4.74 22.52
CA LYS A 80 30.52 -4.83 23.96
C LYS A 80 29.59 -5.82 24.68
N ASP A 81 28.43 -6.09 24.09
CA ASP A 81 27.43 -7.05 24.58
C ASP A 81 27.55 -8.45 23.93
N GLY A 82 28.62 -8.73 23.15
CA GLY A 82 28.85 -10.02 22.49
C GLY A 82 27.96 -10.26 21.28
N LYS A 83 27.24 -9.25 20.78
CA LYS A 83 26.42 -9.38 19.57
C LYS A 83 27.25 -9.13 18.30
N PRO A 84 27.03 -9.88 17.22
CA PRO A 84 27.75 -9.67 15.97
C PRO A 84 27.42 -8.27 15.39
N VAL A 85 28.46 -7.50 15.10
CA VAL A 85 28.34 -6.19 14.46
C VAL A 85 28.11 -6.41 12.97
N LYS A 86 26.93 -6.00 12.49
CA LYS A 86 26.57 -6.07 11.09
C LYS A 86 26.73 -4.70 10.44
N VAL A 87 27.33 -4.66 9.27
CA VAL A 87 27.46 -3.45 8.47
C VAL A 87 26.54 -3.58 7.25
N THR A 88 25.77 -2.54 7.01
CA THR A 88 24.94 -2.44 5.82
C THR A 88 25.74 -1.73 4.71
N LYS A 89 25.86 -2.39 3.55
CA LYS A 89 26.43 -1.82 2.34
C LYS A 89 25.36 -1.74 1.27
N TYR A 90 25.48 -0.71 0.44
CA TYR A 90 24.64 -0.54 -0.73
C TYR A 90 25.51 -0.73 -1.96
N GLU A 91 25.17 -1.68 -2.80
CA GLU A 91 25.93 -2.03 -3.99
C GLU A 91 25.06 -1.89 -5.24
N PRO A 92 25.66 -1.57 -6.40
CA PRO A 92 24.93 -1.55 -7.67
C PRO A 92 24.26 -2.89 -7.93
N LYS A 93 23.03 -2.86 -8.41
CA LYS A 93 22.28 -4.08 -8.75
C LYS A 93 22.89 -4.72 -9.99
N ALA A 94 23.41 -5.94 -9.85
CA ALA A 94 24.04 -6.68 -10.92
C ALA A 94 23.06 -6.91 -12.08
N GLY A 95 23.51 -6.69 -13.32
CA GLY A 95 22.73 -6.84 -14.53
C GLY A 95 21.94 -5.60 -14.94
N ILE A 96 21.68 -4.68 -14.01
CA ILE A 96 21.01 -3.40 -14.30
C ILE A 96 22.00 -2.25 -14.30
N VAL A 97 22.89 -2.20 -13.33
CA VAL A 97 23.92 -1.17 -13.23
C VAL A 97 25.28 -1.78 -13.48
N VAL A 98 25.96 -1.37 -14.52
CA VAL A 98 27.28 -1.85 -14.94
C VAL A 98 28.26 -0.69 -14.91
N PHE A 99 29.41 -0.89 -14.26
CA PHE A 99 30.47 0.10 -14.27
C PHE A 99 31.33 -0.04 -15.53
N ASN A 100 31.42 1.02 -16.32
CA ASN A 100 32.28 1.12 -17.49
C ASN A 100 33.61 1.76 -17.06
N GLU A 101 34.67 0.95 -16.97
CA GLU A 101 36.00 1.39 -16.51
C GLU A 101 36.64 2.36 -17.50
N GLU A 102 36.44 2.19 -18.81
CA GLU A 102 37.04 3.03 -19.84
C GLU A 102 36.48 4.45 -19.80
N ALA A 103 35.17 4.59 -19.63
CA ALA A 103 34.48 5.87 -19.56
C ALA A 103 34.40 6.42 -18.12
N ASN A 104 34.70 5.60 -17.11
CA ASN A 104 34.54 5.89 -15.68
C ASN A 104 33.13 6.36 -15.31
N VAL A 105 32.12 5.64 -15.83
CA VAL A 105 30.70 5.92 -15.60
C VAL A 105 29.93 4.63 -15.28
N TYR A 106 28.79 4.78 -14.63
CA TYR A 106 27.84 3.69 -14.47
C TYR A 106 26.81 3.74 -15.59
N GLU A 107 26.64 2.64 -16.29
CA GLU A 107 25.64 2.45 -17.33
C GLU A 107 24.45 1.72 -16.77
N ILE A 108 23.24 2.18 -17.09
CA ILE A 108 21.99 1.56 -16.66
C ILE A 108 21.41 0.79 -17.84
N HIS A 109 21.36 -0.53 -17.71
CA HIS A 109 20.77 -1.41 -18.69
C HIS A 109 19.35 -1.78 -18.24
N VAL A 110 18.35 -1.11 -18.81
CA VAL A 110 16.96 -1.49 -18.66
C VAL A 110 16.63 -2.41 -19.83
N GLU A 111 16.29 -3.66 -19.55
CA GLU A 111 15.63 -4.48 -20.56
C GLU A 111 14.28 -3.83 -20.82
N GLU A 112 14.13 -3.19 -21.97
CA GLU A 112 12.80 -2.81 -22.45
C GLU A 112 11.96 -4.09 -22.49
N PRO A 113 10.77 -4.11 -21.87
CA PRO A 113 9.89 -5.25 -22.01
C PRO A 113 9.72 -5.46 -23.51
N ALA A 114 10.06 -6.66 -23.98
CA ALA A 114 9.85 -7.03 -25.37
C ALA A 114 8.39 -6.69 -25.68
N ILE A 115 8.19 -5.62 -26.45
CA ILE A 115 6.90 -5.34 -27.02
C ILE A 115 6.74 -6.48 -28.03
N ASP A 116 6.02 -7.50 -27.60
CA ASP A 116 5.47 -8.45 -28.54
C ASP A 116 4.70 -7.62 -29.55
N ASN A 117 5.32 -7.40 -30.68
CA ASN A 117 4.65 -6.88 -31.87
C ASN A 117 3.62 -7.94 -32.25
N VAL A 118 2.52 -7.94 -31.51
CA VAL A 118 1.29 -8.50 -32.02
C VAL A 118 0.96 -7.59 -33.19
N ALA A 119 1.29 -8.07 -34.41
CA ALA A 119 0.85 -7.44 -35.62
C ALA A 119 -0.65 -7.17 -35.47
N PRO A 120 -1.13 -5.97 -35.77
CA PRO A 120 -2.56 -5.74 -35.76
C PRO A 120 -3.16 -6.69 -36.79
N GLU A 121 -3.79 -7.76 -36.34
CA GLU A 121 -4.72 -8.47 -37.13
C GLU A 121 -5.79 -7.46 -37.50
N THR A 122 -5.78 -7.06 -38.75
CA THR A 122 -6.86 -6.33 -39.38
C THR A 122 -8.10 -7.21 -39.27
N VAL A 123 -8.85 -7.05 -38.20
CA VAL A 123 -10.19 -7.59 -38.16
C VAL A 123 -11.08 -6.63 -38.95
N ASP A 124 -11.10 -6.85 -40.27
CA ASP A 124 -12.19 -6.43 -41.12
C ASP A 124 -13.37 -7.32 -40.75
N ASP A 125 -14.14 -6.92 -39.78
CA ASP A 125 -15.55 -7.28 -39.71
C ASP A 125 -16.22 -6.31 -38.73
N ALA A 126 -16.62 -5.18 -39.28
CA ALA A 126 -17.60 -4.32 -38.68
C ALA A 126 -18.99 -4.97 -38.87
N GLU A 127 -19.28 -6.02 -38.13
CA GLU A 127 -20.62 -6.53 -37.99
C GLU A 127 -21.16 -6.31 -36.60
N LYS A 128 -22.08 -5.32 -36.53
CA LYS A 128 -23.18 -5.18 -35.58
C LYS A 128 -22.91 -5.62 -34.14
N ALA A 129 -22.59 -4.63 -33.30
CA ALA A 129 -22.88 -4.72 -31.89
C ALA A 129 -24.38 -4.98 -31.69
N PRO A 130 -24.79 -6.03 -30.97
CA PRO A 130 -26.18 -6.13 -30.54
C PRO A 130 -26.41 -5.03 -29.50
N GLU A 131 -27.44 -4.24 -29.75
CA GLU A 131 -28.03 -3.36 -28.74
C GLU A 131 -28.37 -4.21 -27.52
N VAL A 132 -27.56 -4.08 -26.48
CA VAL A 132 -27.95 -4.57 -25.17
C VAL A 132 -28.85 -3.49 -24.59
N GLU A 133 -30.14 -3.70 -24.63
CA GLU A 133 -31.10 -3.00 -23.78
C GLU A 133 -30.67 -3.18 -22.35
N VAL A 134 -30.14 -2.12 -21.78
CA VAL A 134 -29.93 -2.03 -20.35
C VAL A 134 -31.31 -1.80 -19.72
N LYS A 135 -31.99 -2.89 -19.39
CA LYS A 135 -33.06 -2.83 -18.40
C LYS A 135 -32.41 -2.54 -17.06
N ALA A 136 -32.54 -1.32 -16.63
CA ALA A 136 -32.32 -0.92 -15.26
C ALA A 136 -33.43 -1.53 -14.40
N GLU A 137 -33.23 -2.74 -13.93
CA GLU A 137 -33.90 -3.24 -12.74
C GLU A 137 -32.86 -3.22 -11.62
N GLY A 138 -33.05 -2.23 -10.75
CA GLY A 138 -32.32 -2.11 -9.52
C GLY A 138 -32.71 -3.26 -8.57
N ASP A 139 -31.86 -4.24 -8.49
CA ASP A 139 -31.90 -5.19 -7.39
C ASP A 139 -30.57 -5.05 -6.64
N SER A 140 -30.64 -4.21 -5.60
CA SER A 140 -29.57 -4.07 -4.62
C SER A 140 -29.60 -5.30 -3.72
N PRO A 141 -28.51 -6.09 -3.65
CA PRO A 141 -28.49 -7.30 -2.84
C PRO A 141 -28.31 -7.05 -1.33
N PHE A 142 -28.46 -5.82 -0.88
CA PHE A 142 -28.43 -5.51 0.55
C PHE A 142 -29.83 -5.12 1.04
N PRO A 143 -30.46 -5.96 1.87
CA PRO A 143 -31.70 -5.57 2.51
C PRO A 143 -31.44 -4.42 3.49
N ASN A 144 -32.02 -3.29 3.18
CA ASN A 144 -32.05 -2.10 4.02
C ASN A 144 -33.01 -2.30 5.21
N ASN A 145 -32.80 -3.36 6.00
CA ASN A 145 -33.56 -3.59 7.21
C ASN A 145 -32.61 -4.09 8.31
N LEU A 146 -31.89 -3.13 8.91
CA LEU A 146 -31.43 -3.31 10.28
C LEU A 146 -32.49 -2.70 11.19
N PRO A 147 -33.20 -3.51 11.99
CA PRO A 147 -34.06 -2.99 13.04
C PRO A 147 -33.18 -2.36 14.11
N TYR A 148 -33.48 -1.15 14.45
CA TYR A 148 -32.95 -0.42 15.59
C TYR A 148 -33.31 -1.09 16.91
#